data_06138366aaf4f4c96d511f3cf2dffea5
#
_entry.id   06138366aaf4f4c96d511f3cf2dffea5
#
_cell.length_a   1.000
_cell.length_b   1.000
_cell.length_c   1.000
_cell.angle_alpha   90.00
_cell.angle_beta   90.00
_cell.angle_gamma   90.00
#
_symmetry.space_group_name_H-M   'P 1'
#
loop_
_entity.id
_entity.type
_entity.pdbx_description
1 polymer ?
#
loop_
_entity_poly.entity_id
_entity_poly.type
_entity_poly.pdbx_seq_one_letter_code
_entity_poly.pdbx_strand_id
1 'polypeptide(L)'
;MADGTISRTTRPAWIELGSPDPAASREFYSRLFGWEVEVSPDSEYGGYGLARLAGGGEDVAGIGGKMMPEAPTTRNLYIGADDADALGEAMQAAGGNVIAPAFDVGGMGRMVVFADSVGSVISAWQPASMGSFRTGYVGTFGWAIVNDPKGAMSDCSSSTRGSAQPQRPGNRQGQDSVRRK
;
A
#
# COMPACT_ATOMS: atom_id res chain seq x y z
N MET A 1 29.24 -0.37 -15.12
CA MET A 1 28.40 -0.95 -14.07
C MET A 1 27.64 0.21 -13.46
N ALA A 2 26.37 0.33 -13.77
CA ALA A 2 25.53 1.37 -13.19
C ALA A 2 25.35 1.02 -11.71
N ASP A 3 25.76 1.93 -10.85
CA ASP A 3 25.47 1.87 -9.41
C ASP A 3 23.95 2.05 -9.26
N GLY A 4 23.25 0.94 -9.10
CA GLY A 4 21.79 0.91 -8.91
C GLY A 4 21.42 1.40 -7.51
N THR A 5 21.66 2.67 -7.25
CA THR A 5 21.18 3.32 -6.03
C THR A 5 19.67 3.44 -6.14
N ILE A 6 18.96 2.40 -5.67
CA ILE A 6 17.52 2.48 -5.41
C ILE A 6 17.34 3.64 -4.44
N SER A 7 16.60 4.65 -4.86
CA SER A 7 16.25 5.79 -4.01
C SER A 7 15.69 5.27 -2.66
N ARG A 8 16.27 5.69 -1.55
CA ARG A 8 15.96 5.20 -0.20
C ARG A 8 14.63 5.70 0.36
N THR A 9 13.75 6.20 -0.48
CA THR A 9 12.43 6.73 -0.08
C THR A 9 11.29 5.86 -0.57
N THR A 10 11.35 4.55 -0.32
CA THR A 10 10.18 3.67 -0.47
C THR A 10 9.18 3.97 0.65
N ARG A 11 8.34 4.98 0.44
CA ARG A 11 7.21 5.28 1.31
C ARG A 11 5.95 4.67 0.70
N PRO A 12 4.95 4.30 1.52
CA PRO A 12 3.60 4.05 0.99
C PRO A 12 3.15 5.25 0.18
N ALA A 13 2.79 5.03 -1.09
CA ALA A 13 2.36 6.08 -2.01
C ALA A 13 0.86 6.01 -2.28
N TRP A 14 0.27 4.82 -2.17
CA TRP A 14 -1.16 4.61 -2.35
C TRP A 14 -1.62 3.34 -1.66
N ILE A 15 -2.91 3.28 -1.32
CA ILE A 15 -3.61 2.06 -0.92
C ILE A 15 -4.95 2.00 -1.63
N GLU A 16 -5.33 0.84 -2.13
CA GLU A 16 -6.63 0.63 -2.74
C GLU A 16 -7.24 -0.71 -2.35
N LEU A 17 -8.55 -0.77 -2.46
CA LEU A 17 -9.32 -1.99 -2.37
C LEU A 17 -9.77 -2.42 -3.77
N GLY A 18 -9.36 -3.62 -4.20
CA GLY A 18 -9.94 -4.33 -5.33
C GLY A 18 -11.11 -5.19 -4.86
N SER A 19 -12.34 -4.82 -5.20
CA SER A 19 -13.57 -5.46 -4.72
C SER A 19 -14.40 -6.06 -5.86
N PRO A 20 -15.08 -7.20 -5.65
CA PRO A 20 -16.08 -7.71 -6.59
C PRO A 20 -17.32 -6.82 -6.63
N ASP A 21 -17.59 -6.03 -5.60
CA ASP A 21 -18.67 -5.05 -5.51
C ASP A 21 -18.13 -3.74 -4.93
N PRO A 22 -17.59 -2.85 -5.80
CA PRO A 22 -17.06 -1.57 -5.35
C PRO A 22 -18.12 -0.66 -4.72
N ALA A 23 -19.38 -0.75 -5.14
CA ALA A 23 -20.45 0.08 -4.61
C ALA A 23 -20.74 -0.24 -3.14
N ALA A 24 -20.95 -1.53 -2.82
CA ALA A 24 -21.12 -1.98 -1.45
C ALA A 24 -19.89 -1.70 -0.58
N SER A 25 -18.69 -1.84 -1.15
CA SER A 25 -17.45 -1.53 -0.44
C SER A 25 -17.35 -0.03 -0.11
N ARG A 26 -17.66 0.85 -1.04
CA ARG A 26 -17.69 2.30 -0.80
C ARG A 26 -18.67 2.66 0.32
N GLU A 27 -19.89 2.13 0.27
CA GLU A 27 -20.88 2.36 1.33
C GLU A 27 -20.37 1.90 2.70
N PHE A 28 -19.79 0.71 2.77
CA PHE A 28 -19.24 0.16 4.01
C PHE A 28 -18.16 1.05 4.61
N TYR A 29 -17.15 1.42 3.80
CA TYR A 29 -16.02 2.21 4.29
C TYR A 29 -16.39 3.67 4.57
N SER A 30 -17.32 4.25 3.82
CA SER A 30 -17.87 5.57 4.13
C SER A 30 -18.55 5.59 5.50
N ARG A 31 -19.34 4.57 5.84
CA ARG A 31 -19.94 4.46 7.17
C ARG A 31 -18.94 4.19 8.28
N LEU A 32 -17.91 3.36 8.00
CA LEU A 32 -16.93 2.95 8.99
C LEU A 32 -15.97 4.08 9.37
N PHE A 33 -15.46 4.81 8.36
CA PHE A 33 -14.41 5.81 8.54
C PHE A 33 -14.88 7.25 8.35
N GLY A 34 -16.14 7.45 7.96
CA GLY A 34 -16.65 8.77 7.61
C GLY A 34 -16.06 9.31 6.29
N TRP A 35 -15.67 8.43 5.39
CA TRP A 35 -15.10 8.85 4.11
C TRP A 35 -16.18 9.38 3.16
N GLU A 36 -15.83 10.44 2.44
CA GLU A 36 -16.54 10.90 1.25
C GLU A 36 -15.88 10.28 0.03
N VAL A 37 -16.64 9.55 -0.79
CA VAL A 37 -16.08 8.84 -1.95
C VAL A 37 -16.60 9.45 -3.24
N GLU A 38 -15.70 10.05 -4.00
CA GLU A 38 -15.95 10.56 -5.34
C GLU A 38 -15.68 9.45 -6.36
N VAL A 39 -16.69 9.10 -7.14
CA VAL A 39 -16.60 8.05 -8.16
C VAL A 39 -16.22 8.68 -9.48
N SER A 40 -15.19 8.15 -10.14
CA SER A 40 -14.82 8.58 -11.48
C SER A 40 -16.01 8.38 -12.44
N PRO A 41 -16.40 9.40 -13.19
CA PRO A 41 -17.43 9.27 -14.22
C PRO A 41 -16.93 8.47 -15.43
N ASP A 42 -15.63 8.24 -15.54
CA ASP A 42 -15.02 7.54 -16.65
C ASP A 42 -15.25 6.03 -16.53
N SER A 43 -15.91 5.46 -17.55
CA SER A 43 -16.20 4.03 -17.61
C SER A 43 -14.94 3.17 -17.73
N GLU A 44 -13.84 3.74 -18.21
CA GLU A 44 -12.55 3.05 -18.36
C GLU A 44 -12.00 2.60 -17.00
N TYR A 45 -12.28 3.37 -15.93
CA TYR A 45 -11.85 3.03 -14.56
C TYR A 45 -12.87 2.18 -13.79
N GLY A 46 -13.89 1.64 -14.45
CA GLY A 46 -14.81 0.66 -13.85
C GLY A 46 -15.52 1.14 -12.58
N GLY A 47 -15.78 2.43 -12.46
CA GLY A 47 -16.38 3.03 -11.26
C GLY A 47 -15.41 3.13 -10.09
N TYR A 48 -14.13 3.36 -10.36
CA TYR A 48 -13.12 3.64 -9.33
C TYR A 48 -13.50 4.86 -8.49
N GLY A 49 -13.44 4.73 -7.20
CA GLY A 49 -13.76 5.78 -6.24
C GLY A 49 -12.53 6.25 -5.48
N LEU A 50 -12.35 7.56 -5.42
CA LEU A 50 -11.35 8.22 -4.57
C LEU A 50 -12.01 8.59 -3.24
N ALA A 51 -11.49 8.02 -2.15
CA ALA A 51 -11.95 8.30 -0.80
C ALA A 51 -11.17 9.47 -0.19
N ARG A 52 -11.89 10.37 0.47
CA ARG A 52 -11.36 11.52 1.21
C ARG A 52 -11.92 11.55 2.61
N LEU A 53 -11.25 12.22 3.53
CA LEU A 53 -11.83 12.52 4.83
C LEU A 53 -13.00 13.50 4.67
N ALA A 54 -14.01 13.39 5.54
CA ALA A 54 -15.16 14.29 5.55
C ALA A 54 -14.73 15.77 5.66
N GLY A 55 -15.36 16.63 4.88
CA GLY A 55 -15.02 18.05 4.79
C GLY A 55 -13.96 18.39 3.74
N GLY A 56 -13.62 17.45 2.88
CA GLY A 56 -12.66 17.63 1.79
C GLY A 56 -11.21 17.43 2.21
N GLY A 57 -10.31 17.54 1.26
CA GLY A 57 -8.87 17.40 1.49
C GLY A 57 -8.20 16.44 0.53
N GLU A 58 -7.06 15.92 0.97
CA GLU A 58 -6.27 14.95 0.20
C GLU A 58 -6.95 13.58 0.17
N ASP A 59 -6.69 12.83 -0.89
CA ASP A 59 -7.16 11.46 -1.02
C ASP A 59 -6.53 10.57 0.05
N VAL A 60 -7.28 9.58 0.54
CA VAL A 60 -6.83 8.65 1.60
C VAL A 60 -6.80 7.20 1.16
N ALA A 61 -7.57 6.84 0.14
CA ALA A 61 -7.60 5.49 -0.43
C ALA A 61 -8.34 5.45 -1.77
N GLY A 62 -8.13 4.37 -2.53
CA GLY A 62 -8.93 4.02 -3.69
C GLY A 62 -9.86 2.84 -3.41
N ILE A 63 -11.02 2.80 -4.06
CA ILE A 63 -11.94 1.67 -4.03
C ILE A 63 -12.41 1.40 -5.45
N GLY A 64 -11.96 0.30 -6.03
CA GLY A 64 -12.26 -0.08 -7.42
C GLY A 64 -12.69 -1.52 -7.58
N GLY A 65 -12.92 -1.90 -8.82
CA GLY A 65 -13.07 -3.29 -9.23
C GLY A 65 -11.77 -4.07 -9.08
N LYS A 66 -11.86 -5.38 -9.12
CA LYS A 66 -10.66 -6.23 -9.19
C LYS A 66 -10.00 -6.05 -10.55
N MET A 67 -8.66 -5.95 -10.59
CA MET A 67 -7.91 -5.86 -11.86
C MET A 67 -8.16 -7.06 -12.77
N MET A 68 -8.31 -8.25 -12.17
CA MET A 68 -8.71 -9.49 -12.86
C MET A 68 -9.91 -10.10 -12.12
N PRO A 69 -10.93 -10.59 -12.83
CA PRO A 69 -12.13 -11.15 -12.20
C PRO A 69 -11.85 -12.26 -11.20
N GLU A 70 -10.88 -13.12 -11.50
CA GLU A 70 -10.45 -14.25 -10.69
C GLU A 70 -9.53 -13.87 -9.52
N ALA A 71 -8.99 -12.66 -9.51
CA ALA A 71 -8.14 -12.20 -8.41
C ALA A 71 -8.92 -12.20 -7.08
N PRO A 72 -8.29 -12.49 -5.96
CA PRO A 72 -8.94 -12.36 -4.66
C PRO A 72 -9.32 -10.89 -4.39
N THR A 73 -10.26 -10.67 -3.47
CA THR A 73 -10.48 -9.34 -2.90
C THR A 73 -9.25 -8.96 -2.09
N THR A 74 -8.57 -7.89 -2.46
CA THR A 74 -7.29 -7.51 -1.87
C THR A 74 -7.25 -6.02 -1.54
N ARG A 75 -6.42 -5.70 -0.54
CA ARG A 75 -5.92 -4.35 -0.35
C ARG A 75 -4.53 -4.27 -0.98
N ASN A 76 -4.44 -3.51 -2.05
CA ASN A 76 -3.17 -3.31 -2.76
C ASN A 76 -2.43 -2.14 -2.12
N LEU A 77 -1.19 -2.38 -1.74
CA LEU A 77 -0.27 -1.35 -1.28
C LEU A 77 0.66 -0.97 -2.43
N TYR A 78 0.81 0.33 -2.62
CA TYR A 78 1.77 0.89 -3.57
C TYR A 78 2.89 1.59 -2.82
N ILE A 79 4.12 1.22 -3.15
CA ILE A 79 5.31 1.96 -2.71
C ILE A 79 5.61 3.08 -3.71
N GLY A 80 6.11 4.21 -3.22
CA GLY A 80 6.53 5.31 -4.08
C GLY A 80 7.76 4.94 -4.90
N ALA A 81 7.77 5.32 -6.17
CA ALA A 81 8.89 5.19 -7.08
C ALA A 81 9.17 6.51 -7.76
N ASP A 82 10.46 6.85 -7.92
CA ASP A 82 10.88 7.97 -8.76
C ASP A 82 10.86 7.57 -10.24
N ASP A 83 11.05 6.28 -10.52
CA ASP A 83 11.03 5.65 -11.84
C ASP A 83 10.45 4.23 -11.73
N ALA A 84 9.25 4.03 -12.24
CA ALA A 84 8.55 2.75 -12.15
C ALA A 84 9.18 1.67 -13.05
N ASP A 85 9.75 2.03 -14.19
CA ASP A 85 10.43 1.10 -15.10
C ASP A 85 11.72 0.59 -14.47
N ALA A 86 12.56 1.50 -13.99
CA ALA A 86 13.81 1.14 -13.31
C ALA A 86 13.58 0.31 -12.07
N LEU A 87 12.51 0.58 -11.32
CA LEU A 87 12.14 -0.23 -10.16
C LEU A 87 11.71 -1.64 -10.56
N GLY A 88 10.93 -1.79 -11.64
CA GLY A 88 10.57 -3.09 -12.19
C GLY A 88 11.79 -3.93 -12.58
N GLU A 89 12.77 -3.33 -13.25
CA GLU A 89 14.03 -3.98 -13.60
C GLU A 89 14.84 -4.40 -12.35
N ALA A 90 14.92 -3.52 -11.36
CA ALA A 90 15.60 -3.81 -10.10
C ALA A 90 14.95 -4.95 -9.32
N MET A 91 13.61 -5.03 -9.33
CA MET A 91 12.86 -6.12 -8.70
C MET A 91 13.13 -7.46 -9.38
N GLN A 92 13.19 -7.50 -10.72
CA GLN A 92 13.60 -8.71 -11.45
C GLN A 92 15.02 -9.13 -11.12
N ALA A 93 15.95 -8.18 -11.10
CA ALA A 93 17.35 -8.44 -10.75
C ALA A 93 17.51 -8.97 -9.31
N ALA A 94 16.60 -8.59 -8.40
CA ALA A 94 16.55 -9.08 -7.02
C ALA A 94 15.86 -10.46 -6.87
N GLY A 95 15.43 -11.10 -7.97
CA GLY A 95 14.76 -12.39 -7.95
C GLY A 95 13.24 -12.35 -7.80
N GLY A 96 12.64 -11.17 -7.90
CA GLY A 96 11.20 -10.99 -8.00
C GLY A 96 10.69 -11.24 -9.43
N ASN A 97 9.37 -11.18 -9.60
CA ASN A 97 8.70 -11.37 -10.88
C ASN A 97 7.81 -10.17 -11.19
N VAL A 98 8.01 -9.52 -12.33
CA VAL A 98 7.11 -8.47 -12.82
C VAL A 98 5.84 -9.12 -13.38
N ILE A 99 4.70 -8.85 -12.73
CA ILE A 99 3.38 -9.35 -13.12
C ILE A 99 2.80 -8.47 -14.22
N ALA A 100 2.87 -7.15 -14.06
CA ALA A 100 2.51 -6.17 -15.09
C ALA A 100 3.67 -5.18 -15.23
N PRO A 101 4.26 -5.05 -16.44
CA PRO A 101 5.26 -4.02 -16.73
C PRO A 101 4.73 -2.63 -16.42
N ALA A 102 5.63 -1.66 -16.23
CA ALA A 102 5.22 -0.29 -15.94
C ALA A 102 4.34 0.30 -17.05
N PHE A 103 3.21 0.87 -16.69
CA PHE A 103 2.25 1.49 -17.60
C PHE A 103 1.64 2.76 -17.00
N ASP A 104 1.19 3.65 -17.90
CA ASP A 104 0.58 4.91 -17.50
C ASP A 104 -0.89 4.72 -17.12
N VAL A 105 -1.31 5.41 -16.08
CA VAL A 105 -2.68 5.40 -15.57
C VAL A 105 -3.29 6.79 -15.78
N GLY A 106 -3.86 7.02 -16.97
CA GLY A 106 -4.65 8.19 -17.31
C GLY A 106 -3.99 9.55 -17.02
N GLY A 107 -2.68 9.67 -17.12
CA GLY A 107 -1.94 10.88 -16.80
C GLY A 107 -1.83 11.19 -15.28
N MET A 108 -2.41 10.34 -14.44
CA MET A 108 -2.31 10.47 -12.98
C MET A 108 -0.94 10.04 -12.46
N GLY A 109 -0.34 9.04 -13.09
CA GLY A 109 0.95 8.49 -12.75
C GLY A 109 1.26 7.24 -13.56
N ARG A 110 2.34 6.57 -13.17
CA ARG A 110 2.81 5.34 -13.78
C ARG A 110 2.95 4.26 -12.71
N MET A 111 2.47 3.06 -12.98
CA MET A 111 2.50 1.97 -12.01
C MET A 111 3.16 0.72 -12.59
N VAL A 112 3.76 -0.08 -11.71
CA VAL A 112 4.27 -1.41 -11.98
C VAL A 112 3.73 -2.37 -10.92
N VAL A 113 3.38 -3.59 -11.32
CA VAL A 113 2.93 -4.65 -10.41
C VAL A 113 3.93 -5.79 -10.44
N PHE A 114 4.40 -6.20 -9.28
CA PHE A 114 5.37 -7.28 -9.16
C PHE A 114 5.10 -8.17 -7.94
N ALA A 115 5.66 -9.36 -7.98
CA ALA A 115 5.75 -10.25 -6.83
C ALA A 115 7.20 -10.30 -6.36
N ASP A 116 7.40 -10.37 -5.05
CA ASP A 116 8.70 -10.61 -4.47
C ASP A 116 9.18 -12.06 -4.73
N SER A 117 10.37 -12.41 -4.25
CA SER A 117 10.99 -13.73 -4.46
C SER A 117 10.22 -14.90 -3.83
N VAL A 118 9.23 -14.62 -2.99
CA VAL A 118 8.37 -15.60 -2.33
C VAL A 118 6.90 -15.54 -2.77
N GLY A 119 6.58 -14.66 -3.72
CA GLY A 119 5.27 -14.56 -4.37
C GLY A 119 4.31 -13.54 -3.76
N SER A 120 4.74 -12.72 -2.80
CA SER A 120 3.89 -11.65 -2.27
C SER A 120 3.77 -10.52 -3.28
N VAL A 121 2.52 -10.18 -3.67
CA VAL A 121 2.25 -9.15 -4.66
C VAL A 121 2.27 -7.77 -4.01
N ILE A 122 2.96 -6.84 -4.63
CA ILE A 122 3.00 -5.42 -4.27
C ILE A 122 3.08 -4.59 -5.55
N SER A 123 2.63 -3.34 -5.47
CA SER A 123 2.72 -2.40 -6.59
C SER A 123 3.65 -1.24 -6.25
N ALA A 124 4.12 -0.55 -7.28
CA ALA A 124 4.78 0.73 -7.10
C ALA A 124 4.08 1.81 -7.92
N TRP A 125 4.15 3.02 -7.43
CA TRP A 125 3.52 4.20 -8.00
C TRP A 125 4.53 5.32 -8.19
N GLN A 126 4.68 5.76 -9.43
CA GLN A 126 5.39 6.96 -9.81
C GLN A 126 4.35 8.05 -10.06
N PRO A 127 4.20 9.03 -9.16
CA PRO A 127 3.17 10.04 -9.28
C PRO A 127 3.44 11.01 -10.43
N ALA A 128 2.37 11.47 -11.10
CA ALA A 128 2.40 12.57 -12.05
C ALA A 128 1.44 13.67 -11.59
N SER A 129 0.22 13.73 -12.16
CA SER A 129 -0.79 14.73 -11.71
C SER A 129 -1.44 14.36 -10.38
N MET A 130 -1.54 13.07 -10.05
CA MET A 130 -2.02 12.60 -8.76
C MET A 130 -0.87 12.62 -7.76
N GLY A 131 -0.98 13.48 -6.76
CA GLY A 131 0.00 13.60 -5.68
C GLY A 131 0.03 12.39 -4.75
N SER A 132 0.70 12.55 -3.62
CA SER A 132 0.70 11.55 -2.54
C SER A 132 -0.63 11.58 -1.78
N PHE A 133 -1.03 10.43 -1.25
CA PHE A 133 -2.21 10.34 -0.39
C PHE A 133 -1.88 10.66 1.07
N ARG A 134 -2.91 11.03 1.83
CA ARG A 134 -2.76 11.38 3.23
C ARG A 134 -2.63 10.14 4.12
N THR A 135 -1.66 10.16 5.02
CA THR A 135 -1.37 9.06 5.93
C THR A 135 -1.12 9.56 7.37
N GLY A 136 -1.23 8.65 8.35
CA GLY A 136 -0.82 8.95 9.73
C GLY A 136 -1.85 9.71 10.57
N TYR A 137 -3.09 9.85 10.11
CA TYR A 137 -4.20 10.47 10.85
C TYR A 137 -5.30 9.45 11.12
N VAL A 138 -6.22 9.77 12.02
CA VAL A 138 -7.41 8.95 12.26
C VAL A 138 -8.22 8.84 10.96
N GLY A 139 -8.61 7.62 10.58
CA GLY A 139 -9.33 7.34 9.34
C GLY A 139 -8.47 7.29 8.08
N THR A 140 -7.14 7.33 8.21
CA THR A 140 -6.21 7.20 7.08
C THR A 140 -5.30 5.97 7.24
N PHE A 141 -4.51 5.67 6.20
CA PHE A 141 -3.50 4.60 6.28
C PHE A 141 -2.48 4.88 7.39
N GLY A 142 -2.34 3.94 8.31
CA GLY A 142 -1.39 4.05 9.40
C GLY A 142 -0.14 3.21 9.19
N TRP A 143 -0.32 1.95 8.79
CA TRP A 143 0.78 1.00 8.79
C TRP A 143 0.45 -0.28 7.98
N ALA A 144 1.47 -0.90 7.37
CA ALA A 144 1.40 -2.22 6.77
C ALA A 144 2.60 -3.06 7.17
N ILE A 145 2.40 -4.37 7.20
CA ILE A 145 3.45 -5.37 7.41
C ILE A 145 3.48 -6.28 6.20
N VAL A 146 4.64 -6.51 5.64
CA VAL A 146 4.88 -7.60 4.71
C VAL A 146 5.37 -8.81 5.51
N ASN A 147 4.60 -9.90 5.46
CA ASN A 147 4.97 -11.16 6.11
C ASN A 147 5.54 -12.10 5.06
N ASP A 148 6.81 -12.43 5.19
CA ASP A 148 7.45 -13.51 4.44
C ASP A 148 6.99 -14.88 5.01
N PRO A 149 6.69 -15.88 4.17
CA PRO A 149 6.39 -17.25 4.61
C PRO A 149 7.49 -17.88 5.47
N LYS A 150 8.73 -17.38 5.40
CA LYS A 150 9.85 -17.78 6.26
C LYS A 150 9.90 -17.06 7.61
N GLY A 151 8.90 -16.21 7.90
CA GLY A 151 8.76 -15.50 9.19
C GLY A 151 9.55 -14.21 9.32
N ALA A 152 10.22 -13.73 8.28
CA ALA A 152 10.77 -12.39 8.28
C ALA A 152 9.64 -11.36 8.15
N MET A 153 9.69 -10.32 8.97
CA MET A 153 8.74 -9.19 8.90
C MET A 153 9.47 -7.95 8.42
N SER A 154 8.95 -7.33 7.36
CA SER A 154 9.40 -6.02 6.89
C SER A 154 8.33 -4.98 7.20
N ASP A 155 8.69 -3.95 7.96
CA ASP A 155 7.78 -2.86 8.30
C ASP A 155 7.76 -1.82 7.19
N CYS A 156 6.58 -1.52 6.65
CA CYS A 156 6.36 -0.39 5.74
C CYS A 156 5.54 0.66 6.49
N SER A 157 6.22 1.62 7.12
CA SER A 157 5.56 2.68 7.88
C SER A 157 5.66 4.02 7.18
N SER A 158 4.58 4.81 7.23
CA SER A 158 4.63 6.23 6.87
C SER A 158 5.25 7.01 8.03
N SER A 159 6.58 7.07 8.14
CA SER A 159 7.20 7.89 9.17
C SER A 159 7.19 9.37 8.78
N THR A 160 6.20 10.11 9.22
CA THR A 160 6.40 11.53 9.51
C THR A 160 7.35 11.61 10.71
N ARG A 161 8.52 12.24 10.55
CA ARG A 161 9.41 12.52 11.68
C ARG A 161 8.66 13.38 12.70
N GLY A 162 8.35 12.80 13.85
CA GLY A 162 7.82 13.53 14.98
C GLY A 162 6.63 12.87 15.67
N SER A 163 6.78 11.63 16.15
CA SER A 163 6.02 11.16 17.32
C SER A 163 6.57 9.79 17.77
N ALA A 164 6.64 9.62 19.06
CA ALA A 164 7.26 8.50 19.76
C ALA A 164 6.79 7.12 19.23
N GLN A 165 7.73 6.22 18.99
CA GLN A 165 7.45 4.80 18.80
C GLN A 165 6.66 4.27 20.00
N PRO A 166 5.55 3.55 19.78
CA PRO A 166 4.95 2.78 20.86
C PRO A 166 5.93 1.68 21.29
N GLN A 167 6.34 1.72 22.55
CA GLN A 167 7.15 0.67 23.15
C GLN A 167 6.38 -0.65 23.08
N ARG A 168 7.02 -1.69 22.55
CA ARG A 168 6.51 -3.07 22.59
C ARG A 168 6.34 -3.46 24.08
N PRO A 169 5.21 -4.07 24.48
CA PRO A 169 5.11 -4.67 25.80
C PRO A 169 6.16 -5.78 25.93
N GLY A 170 7.11 -5.60 26.84
CA GLY A 170 8.17 -6.56 27.12
C GLY A 170 7.56 -7.89 27.55
N ASN A 171 7.93 -8.95 26.86
CA ASN A 171 7.67 -10.32 27.27
C ASN A 171 8.48 -10.60 28.55
N ARG A 172 7.84 -10.46 29.71
CA ARG A 172 8.42 -10.90 30.98
C ARG A 172 8.38 -12.43 31.00
N GLN A 173 9.48 -13.06 30.60
CA GLN A 173 9.70 -14.44 30.98
C GLN A 173 9.95 -14.48 32.49
N GLY A 174 9.02 -15.09 33.21
CA GLY A 174 9.14 -15.37 34.62
C GLY A 174 10.29 -16.36 34.85
N GLN A 175 11.32 -15.90 35.54
CA GLN A 175 12.26 -16.77 36.22
C GLN A 175 11.74 -17.01 37.62
N ASP A 176 10.95 -18.07 37.78
CA ASP A 176 10.70 -18.67 39.10
C ASP A 176 11.93 -19.49 39.51
N SER A 177 12.79 -18.90 40.30
CA SER A 177 13.81 -19.64 41.03
C SER A 177 13.21 -20.22 42.32
N VAL A 178 12.89 -21.50 42.27
CA VAL A 178 12.60 -22.30 43.47
C VAL A 178 13.84 -22.34 44.34
N ARG A 179 13.81 -21.68 45.50
CA ARG A 179 14.68 -22.00 46.62
C ARG A 179 13.93 -22.86 47.61
N ARG A 180 14.34 -24.14 47.66
CA ARG A 180 14.05 -25.01 48.82
C ARG A 180 14.92 -24.57 50.03
N LYS A 181 14.28 -24.36 51.13
CA LYS A 181 14.64 -24.88 52.46
C LYS A 181 13.40 -24.99 53.30
#